data_fb3828652b512bd0f97b14f7db363baf
#
_entry.id   fb3828652b512bd0f97b14f7db363baf
#
_cell.length_a   1.000
_cell.length_b   1.000
_cell.length_c   1.000
_cell.angle_alpha   90.00
_cell.angle_beta   90.00
_cell.angle_gamma   90.00
#
_symmetry.space_group_name_H-M   'P 1'
#
loop_
_entity.id
_entity.type
_entity.pdbx_description
1 polymer ?
#
loop_
_entity_poly.entity_id
_entity_poly.type
_entity_poly.pdbx_seq_one_letter_code
_entity_poly.pdbx_strand_id
1 'polypeptide(L)'
;MGLPVRDQVKYWGFAAAAFAFLMYFVGDVILPFVLGGAVAYMLDPVADRFEAAGFSRATSVAIISFIGTLIFVLGVLLIIPVLLQQTASLFEFIGTSVDGAPSMLQDLDEWLSQTFPMLAQYDITLSGQLQTVAEAVQSKGGDLMNGILTSAMSLLNVVVLLVIVPVVAVYLLYDWDRMVAEIDRLLPRDHVGTIRDVAKEIDQTLASFIRGQGTVCLILGVFYALGLMLVGLQFGLVAGAIAGLLTFIPYVGALVGGLLSIGLALFQFWNGVEVTSGDITTTHPDWIRIGIVAAIFGIGQFLEGNFLTPKLVGSSVGLHPVWLIFALSLFGTLFGFVGMLVAVPVAAMIGVVARHAVRSYKDGRLYKGFAEKDADE
;
A
#
# COMPACT_ATOMS: atom_id res chain seq x y z
N MET A 1 2.64 21.88 -41.13
CA MET A 1 2.59 23.11 -40.29
C MET A 1 2.19 22.69 -38.90
N GLY A 2 3.12 22.75 -37.94
CA GLY A 2 2.80 22.48 -36.54
C GLY A 2 1.97 23.59 -35.93
N LEU A 3 1.04 23.27 -35.04
CA LEU A 3 0.29 24.27 -34.30
C LEU A 3 1.23 25.17 -33.49
N PRO A 4 0.93 26.46 -33.36
CA PRO A 4 1.70 27.36 -32.51
C PRO A 4 1.81 26.80 -31.09
N VAL A 5 2.97 26.97 -30.45
CA VAL A 5 3.24 26.45 -29.09
C VAL A 5 2.14 26.86 -28.09
N ARG A 6 1.61 28.07 -28.22
CA ARG A 6 0.51 28.59 -27.40
C ARG A 6 -0.76 27.75 -27.52
N ASP A 7 -1.08 27.25 -28.71
CA ASP A 7 -2.29 26.44 -28.95
C ASP A 7 -2.05 24.98 -28.54
N GLN A 8 -0.83 24.46 -28.73
CA GLN A 8 -0.45 23.15 -28.19
C GLN A 8 -0.60 23.12 -26.67
N VAL A 9 -0.12 24.10 -25.93
CA VAL A 9 -0.24 24.20 -24.48
C VAL A 9 -1.72 24.23 -24.04
N LYS A 10 -2.59 24.92 -24.77
CA LYS A 10 -4.02 24.97 -24.47
C LYS A 10 -4.68 23.58 -24.66
N TYR A 11 -4.41 22.93 -25.80
CA TYR A 11 -5.01 21.62 -26.09
C TYR A 11 -4.52 20.56 -25.11
N TRP A 12 -3.22 20.51 -24.82
CA TRP A 12 -2.66 19.59 -23.84
C TRP A 12 -3.11 19.91 -22.41
N GLY A 13 -3.21 21.18 -22.05
CA GLY A 13 -3.74 21.61 -20.77
C GLY A 13 -5.21 21.23 -20.59
N PHE A 14 -6.04 21.42 -21.64
CA PHE A 14 -7.44 20.98 -21.60
C PHE A 14 -7.57 19.44 -21.55
N ALA A 15 -6.77 18.73 -22.33
CA ALA A 15 -6.77 17.25 -22.30
C ALA A 15 -6.33 16.72 -20.92
N ALA A 16 -5.30 17.32 -20.32
CA ALA A 16 -4.86 16.95 -18.97
C ALA A 16 -5.92 17.26 -17.90
N ALA A 17 -6.58 18.41 -17.99
CA ALA A 17 -7.68 18.77 -17.08
C ALA A 17 -8.89 17.86 -17.25
N ALA A 18 -9.27 17.54 -18.49
CA ALA A 18 -10.37 16.60 -18.78
C ALA A 18 -10.03 15.19 -18.28
N PHE A 19 -8.78 14.74 -18.46
CA PHE A 19 -8.31 13.46 -17.95
C PHE A 19 -8.33 13.42 -16.42
N ALA A 20 -7.82 14.45 -15.73
CA ALA A 20 -7.87 14.53 -14.27
C ALA A 20 -9.31 14.56 -13.73
N PHE A 21 -10.20 15.29 -14.42
CA PHE A 21 -11.64 15.31 -14.10
C PHE A 21 -12.26 13.92 -14.28
N LEU A 22 -12.00 13.24 -15.38
CA LEU A 22 -12.48 11.88 -15.63
C LEU A 22 -11.97 10.92 -14.53
N MET A 23 -10.67 10.99 -14.20
CA MET A 23 -10.05 10.15 -13.18
C MET A 23 -10.67 10.36 -11.80
N TYR A 24 -11.10 11.56 -11.47
CA TYR A 24 -11.78 11.86 -10.21
C TYR A 24 -13.11 11.09 -10.08
N PHE A 25 -13.89 10.95 -11.19
CA PHE A 25 -15.16 10.22 -11.18
C PHE A 25 -15.01 8.71 -11.32
N VAL A 26 -13.91 8.23 -11.88
CA VAL A 26 -13.70 6.81 -12.21
C VAL A 26 -12.74 6.12 -11.22
N GLY A 27 -12.37 6.81 -10.12
CA GLY A 27 -11.36 6.33 -9.16
C GLY A 27 -11.58 4.89 -8.69
N ASP A 28 -12.79 4.54 -8.28
CA ASP A 28 -13.12 3.20 -7.78
C ASP A 28 -13.05 2.11 -8.87
N VAL A 29 -13.35 2.48 -10.13
CA VAL A 29 -13.28 1.57 -11.27
C VAL A 29 -11.85 1.28 -11.68
N ILE A 30 -10.90 2.17 -11.38
CA ILE A 30 -9.50 2.05 -11.79
C ILE A 30 -8.75 1.01 -10.94
N LEU A 31 -9.15 0.79 -9.70
CA LEU A 31 -8.44 -0.10 -8.76
C LEU A 31 -8.13 -1.50 -9.35
N PRO A 32 -9.09 -2.24 -9.94
CA PRO A 32 -8.78 -3.54 -10.54
C PRO A 32 -7.79 -3.46 -11.70
N PHE A 33 -7.80 -2.36 -12.48
CA PHE A 33 -6.85 -2.17 -13.58
C PHE A 33 -5.44 -1.86 -13.07
N VAL A 34 -5.32 -1.05 -12.02
CA VAL A 34 -4.03 -0.78 -11.36
C VAL A 34 -3.44 -2.05 -10.75
N LEU A 35 -4.26 -2.83 -10.04
CA LEU A 35 -3.84 -4.10 -9.43
C LEU A 35 -3.48 -5.12 -10.51
N GLY A 36 -4.30 -5.28 -11.54
CA GLY A 36 -4.01 -6.17 -12.67
C GLY A 36 -2.73 -5.77 -13.40
N GLY A 37 -2.52 -4.47 -13.63
CA GLY A 37 -1.28 -3.92 -14.18
C GLY A 37 -0.06 -4.20 -13.30
N ALA A 38 -0.17 -4.01 -12.00
CA ALA A 38 0.91 -4.32 -11.06
C ALA A 38 1.27 -5.82 -11.05
N VAL A 39 0.25 -6.69 -11.08
CA VAL A 39 0.44 -8.15 -11.16
C VAL A 39 1.10 -8.54 -12.48
N ALA A 40 0.64 -7.99 -13.62
CA ALA A 40 1.26 -8.22 -14.92
C ALA A 40 2.73 -7.80 -14.91
N TYR A 41 3.01 -6.62 -14.37
CA TYR A 41 4.36 -6.09 -14.26
C TYR A 41 5.29 -6.92 -13.37
N MET A 42 4.75 -7.54 -12.31
CA MET A 42 5.50 -8.47 -11.46
C MET A 42 5.79 -9.80 -12.17
N LEU A 43 4.85 -10.29 -12.97
CA LEU A 43 4.93 -11.59 -13.64
C LEU A 43 5.66 -11.54 -14.99
N ASP A 44 5.83 -10.38 -15.59
CA ASP A 44 6.50 -10.20 -16.88
C ASP A 44 7.90 -10.85 -16.96
N PRO A 45 8.83 -10.71 -15.97
CA PRO A 45 10.11 -11.40 -16.02
C PRO A 45 10.00 -12.93 -15.95
N VAL A 46 8.88 -13.43 -15.42
CA VAL A 46 8.63 -14.87 -15.41
C VAL A 46 8.26 -15.33 -16.83
N ALA A 47 7.43 -14.53 -17.54
CA ALA A 47 7.09 -14.77 -18.93
C ALA A 47 8.34 -14.75 -19.82
N ASP A 48 9.22 -13.75 -19.66
CA ASP A 48 10.47 -13.63 -20.39
C ASP A 48 11.39 -14.85 -20.18
N ARG A 49 11.43 -15.41 -18.95
CA ARG A 49 12.21 -16.64 -18.67
C ARG A 49 11.66 -17.86 -19.40
N PHE A 50 10.34 -18.00 -19.51
CA PHE A 50 9.71 -19.06 -20.30
C PHE A 50 10.00 -18.89 -21.78
N GLU A 51 9.99 -17.65 -22.29
CA GLU A 51 10.37 -17.37 -23.68
C GLU A 51 11.85 -17.69 -23.95
N ALA A 52 12.74 -17.33 -23.02
CA ALA A 52 14.14 -17.69 -23.09
C ALA A 52 14.37 -19.23 -23.05
N ALA A 53 13.44 -19.99 -22.46
CA ALA A 53 13.43 -21.44 -22.45
C ALA A 53 12.81 -22.05 -23.72
N GLY A 54 12.38 -21.23 -24.70
CA GLY A 54 11.86 -21.65 -26.00
C GLY A 54 10.34 -21.76 -26.13
N PHE A 55 9.58 -21.30 -25.14
CA PHE A 55 8.12 -21.22 -25.22
C PHE A 55 7.70 -19.98 -26.02
N SER A 56 6.54 -20.05 -26.70
CA SER A 56 5.95 -18.84 -27.29
C SER A 56 5.36 -17.92 -26.18
N ARG A 57 5.26 -16.61 -26.47
CA ARG A 57 4.60 -15.66 -25.54
C ARG A 57 3.24 -16.14 -25.09
N ALA A 58 2.42 -16.60 -26.03
CA ALA A 58 1.08 -17.13 -25.76
C ALA A 58 1.11 -18.31 -24.76
N THR A 59 2.05 -19.26 -24.97
CA THR A 59 2.19 -20.43 -24.09
C THR A 59 2.72 -20.04 -22.73
N SER A 60 3.70 -19.13 -22.66
CA SER A 60 4.26 -18.61 -21.41
C SER A 60 3.18 -17.93 -20.57
N VAL A 61 2.41 -17.03 -21.18
CA VAL A 61 1.30 -16.32 -20.53
C VAL A 61 0.21 -17.30 -20.11
N ALA A 62 -0.16 -18.28 -20.93
CA ALA A 62 -1.17 -19.28 -20.58
C ALA A 62 -0.77 -20.11 -19.36
N ILE A 63 0.49 -20.57 -19.29
CA ILE A 63 1.00 -21.33 -18.14
C ILE A 63 1.01 -20.47 -16.88
N ILE A 64 1.57 -19.26 -16.94
CA ILE A 64 1.66 -18.34 -15.81
C ILE A 64 0.26 -17.97 -15.32
N SER A 65 -0.66 -17.67 -16.25
CA SER A 65 -2.03 -17.30 -15.92
C SER A 65 -2.80 -18.47 -15.30
N PHE A 66 -2.62 -19.68 -15.81
CA PHE A 66 -3.27 -20.85 -15.23
C PHE A 66 -2.77 -21.12 -13.81
N ILE A 67 -1.45 -21.13 -13.60
CA ILE A 67 -0.85 -21.36 -12.28
C ILE A 67 -1.19 -20.20 -11.35
N GLY A 68 -1.04 -18.96 -11.82
CA GLY A 68 -1.35 -17.75 -11.03
C GLY A 68 -2.82 -17.70 -10.62
N THR A 69 -3.74 -17.97 -11.54
CA THR A 69 -5.18 -18.03 -11.24
C THR A 69 -5.50 -19.17 -10.28
N LEU A 70 -4.90 -20.34 -10.46
CA LEU A 70 -5.09 -21.47 -9.53
C LEU A 70 -4.63 -21.13 -8.12
N ILE A 71 -3.41 -20.58 -7.96
CA ILE A 71 -2.88 -20.14 -6.66
C ILE A 71 -3.77 -19.04 -6.07
N PHE A 72 -4.20 -18.08 -6.89
CA PHE A 72 -5.06 -16.99 -6.46
C PHE A 72 -6.43 -17.48 -6.01
N VAL A 73 -7.10 -18.34 -6.79
CA VAL A 73 -8.41 -18.90 -6.43
C VAL A 73 -8.31 -19.77 -5.17
N LEU A 74 -7.29 -20.63 -5.07
CA LEU A 74 -7.06 -21.42 -3.86
C LEU A 74 -6.77 -20.54 -2.65
N GLY A 75 -5.94 -19.51 -2.80
CA GLY A 75 -5.65 -18.53 -1.76
C GLY A 75 -6.92 -17.82 -1.28
N VAL A 76 -7.73 -17.35 -2.24
CA VAL A 76 -9.02 -16.70 -1.97
C VAL A 76 -9.97 -17.62 -1.23
N LEU A 77 -10.16 -18.85 -1.71
CA LEU A 77 -11.08 -19.83 -1.11
C LEU A 77 -10.64 -20.27 0.30
N LEU A 78 -9.35 -20.29 0.58
CA LEU A 78 -8.81 -20.68 1.88
C LEU A 78 -8.72 -19.49 2.85
N ILE A 79 -8.27 -18.34 2.36
CA ILE A 79 -7.96 -17.19 3.23
C ILE A 79 -9.18 -16.31 3.45
N ILE A 80 -9.98 -16.02 2.42
CA ILE A 80 -11.12 -15.09 2.55
C ILE A 80 -12.16 -15.55 3.58
N PRO A 81 -12.62 -16.81 3.64
CA PRO A 81 -13.56 -17.23 4.66
C PRO A 81 -13.02 -17.03 6.08
N VAL A 82 -11.73 -17.32 6.29
CA VAL A 82 -11.07 -17.11 7.60
C VAL A 82 -10.97 -15.62 7.91
N LEU A 83 -10.58 -14.80 6.93
CA LEU A 83 -10.52 -13.35 7.10
C LEU A 83 -11.91 -12.76 7.40
N LEU A 84 -12.94 -13.15 6.66
CA LEU A 84 -14.31 -12.66 6.88
C LEU A 84 -14.81 -13.06 8.26
N GLN A 85 -14.61 -14.31 8.67
CA GLN A 85 -15.00 -14.78 9.98
C GLN A 85 -14.26 -14.02 11.10
N GLN A 86 -12.94 -13.91 10.99
CA GLN A 86 -12.14 -13.17 11.97
C GLN A 86 -12.49 -11.68 11.98
N THR A 87 -12.75 -11.07 10.83
CA THR A 87 -13.16 -9.66 10.74
C THR A 87 -14.52 -9.46 11.40
N ALA A 88 -15.51 -10.34 11.14
CA ALA A 88 -16.82 -10.28 11.77
C ALA A 88 -16.70 -10.39 13.30
N SER A 89 -15.94 -11.37 13.77
CA SER A 89 -15.70 -11.57 15.22
C SER A 89 -14.90 -10.40 15.83
N LEU A 90 -14.01 -9.78 15.07
CA LEU A 90 -13.27 -8.58 15.52
C LEU A 90 -14.21 -7.39 15.74
N PHE A 91 -15.14 -7.14 14.83
CA PHE A 91 -16.13 -6.07 15.01
C PHE A 91 -17.08 -6.35 16.17
N GLU A 92 -17.53 -7.61 16.34
CA GLU A 92 -18.32 -8.04 17.49
C GLU A 92 -17.52 -7.86 18.81
N PHE A 93 -16.25 -8.26 18.80
CA PHE A 93 -15.34 -8.09 19.94
C PHE A 93 -15.14 -6.58 20.28
N ILE A 94 -14.89 -5.74 19.30
CA ILE A 94 -14.76 -4.29 19.53
C ILE A 94 -16.08 -3.72 20.06
N GLY A 95 -17.24 -4.11 19.48
CA GLY A 95 -18.56 -3.67 19.90
C GLY A 95 -18.87 -4.05 21.35
N THR A 96 -18.58 -5.29 21.74
CA THR A 96 -18.79 -5.77 23.14
C THR A 96 -17.73 -5.23 24.12
N SER A 97 -16.49 -4.97 23.62
CA SER A 97 -15.41 -4.47 24.47
C SER A 97 -15.51 -2.97 24.74
N VAL A 98 -16.25 -2.22 23.91
CA VAL A 98 -16.54 -0.79 24.19
C VAL A 98 -17.33 -0.62 25.47
N ASP A 99 -18.22 -1.57 25.81
CA ASP A 99 -18.95 -1.56 27.10
C ASP A 99 -18.04 -1.84 28.31
N GLY A 100 -16.92 -2.55 28.12
CA GLY A 100 -15.88 -2.79 29.13
C GLY A 100 -14.66 -1.83 29.04
N ALA A 101 -14.54 -1.07 27.96
CA ALA A 101 -13.43 -0.14 27.75
C ALA A 101 -13.29 0.94 28.84
N PRO A 102 -14.37 1.47 29.44
CA PRO A 102 -14.25 2.47 30.51
C PRO A 102 -13.40 2.00 31.70
N SER A 103 -13.51 0.74 32.10
CA SER A 103 -12.72 0.20 33.22
C SER A 103 -11.24 0.04 32.85
N MET A 104 -10.96 -0.52 31.70
CA MET A 104 -9.57 -0.68 31.19
C MET A 104 -8.88 0.68 31.00
N LEU A 105 -9.59 1.67 30.48
CA LEU A 105 -9.05 3.01 30.28
C LEU A 105 -8.81 3.74 31.61
N GLN A 106 -9.68 3.52 32.61
CA GLN A 106 -9.49 4.03 33.96
C GLN A 106 -8.27 3.37 34.63
N ASP A 107 -8.14 2.05 34.52
CA ASP A 107 -6.98 1.32 35.04
C ASP A 107 -5.67 1.78 34.37
N LEU A 108 -5.71 2.05 33.06
CA LEU A 108 -4.57 2.57 32.31
C LEU A 108 -4.21 4.01 32.72
N ASP A 109 -5.21 4.90 32.87
CA ASP A 109 -5.01 6.28 33.34
C ASP A 109 -4.46 6.29 34.78
N GLU A 110 -4.95 5.38 35.65
CA GLU A 110 -4.45 5.23 37.01
C GLU A 110 -3.01 4.70 37.02
N TRP A 111 -2.69 3.70 36.21
CA TRP A 111 -1.34 3.16 36.08
C TRP A 111 -0.36 4.20 35.49
N LEU A 112 -0.78 4.97 34.47
CA LEU A 112 0.05 6.02 33.87
C LEU A 112 0.29 7.16 34.88
N SER A 113 -0.73 7.57 35.63
CA SER A 113 -0.59 8.63 36.62
C SER A 113 0.30 8.23 37.80
N GLN A 114 0.29 6.93 38.16
CA GLN A 114 1.17 6.39 39.20
C GLN A 114 2.61 6.19 38.70
N THR A 115 2.79 5.75 37.46
CA THR A 115 4.10 5.44 36.88
C THR A 115 4.81 6.69 36.35
N PHE A 116 4.06 7.64 35.80
CA PHE A 116 4.55 8.88 35.20
C PHE A 116 3.81 10.12 35.73
N PRO A 117 4.07 10.57 36.98
CA PRO A 117 3.36 11.71 37.60
C PRO A 117 3.45 13.02 36.79
N MET A 118 4.46 13.15 35.90
CA MET A 118 4.61 14.33 35.06
C MET A 118 3.49 14.45 34.01
N LEU A 119 2.90 13.35 33.58
CA LEU A 119 1.83 13.33 32.56
C LEU A 119 0.51 13.84 33.16
N ALA A 120 0.29 13.65 34.45
CA ALA A 120 -0.88 14.15 35.16
C ALA A 120 -0.94 15.70 35.20
N GLN A 121 0.18 16.41 35.03
CA GLN A 121 0.24 17.87 34.97
C GLN A 121 -0.29 18.48 33.66
N TYR A 122 -0.41 17.70 32.59
CA TYR A 122 -0.81 18.20 31.26
C TYR A 122 -2.28 17.97 30.95
N ASP A 123 -3.07 17.48 31.91
CA ASP A 123 -4.53 17.22 31.75
C ASP A 123 -4.86 16.35 30.50
N ILE A 124 -3.90 15.51 30.09
CA ILE A 124 -4.05 14.59 28.95
C ILE A 124 -4.80 13.37 29.46
N THR A 125 -6.13 13.45 29.47
CA THR A 125 -6.99 12.30 29.74
C THR A 125 -7.02 11.42 28.48
N LEU A 126 -6.24 10.33 28.50
CA LEU A 126 -6.25 9.33 27.42
C LEU A 126 -7.65 8.76 27.20
N SER A 127 -8.40 8.58 28.29
CA SER A 127 -9.77 8.08 28.29
C SER A 127 -10.71 8.86 27.37
N GLY A 128 -10.68 10.19 27.39
CA GLY A 128 -11.54 11.02 26.54
C GLY A 128 -11.21 10.94 25.04
N GLN A 129 -9.92 10.85 24.71
CA GLN A 129 -9.49 10.75 23.30
C GLN A 129 -9.72 9.35 22.73
N LEU A 130 -9.46 8.31 23.53
CA LEU A 130 -9.70 6.92 23.13
C LEU A 130 -11.20 6.61 23.04
N GLN A 131 -12.04 7.21 23.86
CA GLN A 131 -13.49 7.10 23.75
C GLN A 131 -14.00 7.70 22.43
N THR A 132 -13.48 8.84 22.00
CA THR A 132 -13.81 9.44 20.70
C THR A 132 -13.39 8.54 19.53
N VAL A 133 -12.21 7.88 19.63
CA VAL A 133 -11.75 6.90 18.64
C VAL A 133 -12.62 5.64 18.67
N ALA A 134 -12.96 5.13 19.86
CA ALA A 134 -13.83 3.96 20.01
C ALA A 134 -15.23 4.21 19.44
N GLU A 135 -15.83 5.36 19.73
CA GLU A 135 -17.11 5.78 19.16
C GLU A 135 -17.04 5.93 17.61
N ALA A 136 -15.95 6.49 17.10
CA ALA A 136 -15.73 6.58 15.65
C ALA A 136 -15.54 5.21 14.99
N VAL A 137 -14.86 4.27 15.66
CA VAL A 137 -14.70 2.89 15.20
C VAL A 137 -16.02 2.14 15.30
N GLN A 138 -16.78 2.30 16.38
CA GLN A 138 -18.08 1.65 16.58
C GLN A 138 -19.12 2.16 15.57
N SER A 139 -19.25 3.48 15.37
CA SER A 139 -20.20 4.04 14.43
C SER A 139 -19.85 3.73 12.98
N LYS A 140 -18.62 3.97 12.56
CA LYS A 140 -18.18 3.70 11.19
C LYS A 140 -17.92 2.21 10.94
N GLY A 141 -17.43 1.47 11.94
CA GLY A 141 -17.21 0.04 11.85
C GLY A 141 -18.52 -0.73 11.74
N GLY A 142 -19.54 -0.37 12.49
CA GLY A 142 -20.89 -0.93 12.40
C GLY A 142 -21.53 -0.67 11.04
N ASP A 143 -21.39 0.54 10.49
CA ASP A 143 -21.88 0.89 9.16
C ASP A 143 -21.13 0.14 8.05
N LEU A 144 -19.81 0.00 8.17
CA LEU A 144 -19.01 -0.81 7.26
C LEU A 144 -19.38 -2.29 7.34
N MET A 145 -19.58 -2.83 8.54
CA MET A 145 -19.96 -4.22 8.74
C MET A 145 -21.35 -4.51 8.22
N ASN A 146 -22.33 -3.67 8.52
CA ASN A 146 -23.66 -3.75 7.94
C ASN A 146 -23.60 -3.58 6.42
N GLY A 147 -22.76 -2.70 5.91
CA GLY A 147 -22.45 -2.56 4.49
C GLY A 147 -21.88 -3.81 3.86
N ILE A 148 -20.93 -4.47 4.51
CA ILE A 148 -20.31 -5.72 4.04
C ILE A 148 -21.27 -6.91 4.14
N LEU A 149 -22.00 -7.04 5.25
CA LEU A 149 -22.88 -8.19 5.50
C LEU A 149 -24.23 -8.08 4.77
N THR A 150 -24.77 -6.86 4.61
CA THR A 150 -26.10 -6.67 4.03
C THR A 150 -26.10 -6.41 2.53
N SER A 151 -24.95 -6.06 1.93
CA SER A 151 -24.93 -5.83 0.49
C SER A 151 -24.42 -7.04 -0.29
N ALA A 152 -25.35 -7.72 -0.97
CA ALA A 152 -25.02 -8.54 -2.14
C ALA A 152 -24.12 -7.78 -3.15
N MET A 153 -24.17 -6.44 -3.14
CA MET A 153 -23.28 -5.52 -3.86
C MET A 153 -21.82 -5.61 -3.41
N SER A 154 -21.53 -5.80 -2.11
CA SER A 154 -20.14 -5.97 -1.63
C SER A 154 -19.53 -7.28 -2.10
N LEU A 155 -20.31 -8.36 -2.11
CA LEU A 155 -19.88 -9.64 -2.69
C LEU A 155 -19.66 -9.52 -4.19
N LEU A 156 -20.53 -8.80 -4.90
CA LEU A 156 -20.33 -8.50 -6.33
C LEU A 156 -19.04 -7.70 -6.56
N ASN A 157 -18.76 -6.68 -5.77
CA ASN A 157 -17.51 -5.92 -5.89
C ASN A 157 -16.26 -6.78 -5.67
N VAL A 158 -16.29 -7.66 -4.70
CA VAL A 158 -15.20 -8.64 -4.46
C VAL A 158 -15.08 -9.61 -5.64
N VAL A 159 -16.18 -10.15 -6.14
CA VAL A 159 -16.19 -11.06 -7.32
C VAL A 159 -15.70 -10.31 -8.56
N VAL A 160 -16.14 -9.07 -8.77
CA VAL A 160 -15.70 -8.21 -9.88
C VAL A 160 -14.17 -8.00 -9.80
N LEU A 161 -13.65 -7.67 -8.61
CA LEU A 161 -12.21 -7.52 -8.40
C LEU A 161 -11.46 -8.83 -8.65
N LEU A 162 -11.99 -9.95 -8.13
CA LEU A 162 -11.43 -11.29 -8.27
C LEU A 162 -11.39 -11.76 -9.73
N VAL A 163 -12.30 -11.30 -10.57
CA VAL A 163 -12.34 -11.64 -12.00
C VAL A 163 -11.56 -10.63 -12.84
N ILE A 164 -11.76 -9.33 -12.59
CA ILE A 164 -11.16 -8.29 -13.44
C ILE A 164 -9.64 -8.24 -13.26
N VAL A 165 -9.11 -8.36 -12.03
CA VAL A 165 -7.66 -8.29 -11.79
C VAL A 165 -6.88 -9.35 -12.56
N PRO A 166 -7.21 -10.66 -12.51
CA PRO A 166 -6.55 -11.67 -13.32
C PRO A 166 -6.74 -11.45 -14.82
N VAL A 167 -7.95 -11.07 -15.25
CA VAL A 167 -8.21 -10.83 -16.68
C VAL A 167 -7.35 -9.70 -17.20
N VAL A 168 -7.32 -8.55 -16.51
CA VAL A 168 -6.47 -7.41 -16.88
C VAL A 168 -4.98 -7.81 -16.86
N ALA A 169 -4.54 -8.55 -15.83
CA ALA A 169 -3.17 -9.01 -15.75
C ALA A 169 -2.77 -9.90 -16.94
N VAL A 170 -3.64 -10.82 -17.35
CA VAL A 170 -3.43 -11.70 -18.51
C VAL A 170 -3.33 -10.91 -19.80
N TYR A 171 -4.28 -10.00 -20.04
CA TYR A 171 -4.27 -9.18 -21.27
C TYR A 171 -3.04 -8.27 -21.32
N LEU A 172 -2.71 -7.60 -20.24
CA LEU A 172 -1.53 -6.75 -20.20
C LEU A 172 -0.23 -7.55 -20.35
N LEU A 173 -0.14 -8.74 -19.71
CA LEU A 173 1.04 -9.60 -19.85
C LEU A 173 1.20 -10.15 -21.27
N TYR A 174 0.09 -10.40 -21.97
CA TYR A 174 0.10 -10.92 -23.33
C TYR A 174 0.47 -9.87 -24.38
N ASP A 175 -0.15 -8.69 -24.30
CA ASP A 175 -0.07 -7.65 -25.32
C ASP A 175 0.93 -6.53 -24.99
N TRP A 176 1.64 -6.60 -23.87
CA TRP A 176 2.52 -5.53 -23.38
C TRP A 176 3.52 -5.05 -24.43
N ASP A 177 4.30 -5.96 -24.99
CA ASP A 177 5.34 -5.61 -25.96
C ASP A 177 4.77 -5.01 -27.23
N ARG A 178 3.62 -5.53 -27.67
CA ARG A 178 2.91 -5.03 -28.84
C ARG A 178 2.37 -3.61 -28.59
N MET A 179 1.78 -3.38 -27.43
CA MET A 179 1.28 -2.06 -27.03
C MET A 179 2.41 -1.04 -26.97
N VAL A 180 3.54 -1.39 -26.34
CA VAL A 180 4.72 -0.52 -26.27
C VAL A 180 5.27 -0.24 -27.66
N ALA A 181 5.36 -1.25 -28.55
CA ALA A 181 5.82 -1.07 -29.91
C ALA A 181 4.91 -0.15 -30.74
N GLU A 182 3.59 -0.23 -30.58
CA GLU A 182 2.67 0.68 -31.25
C GLU A 182 2.80 2.12 -30.75
N ILE A 183 2.96 2.32 -29.43
CA ILE A 183 3.23 3.63 -28.85
C ILE A 183 4.55 4.20 -29.41
N ASP A 184 5.58 3.36 -29.48
CA ASP A 184 6.89 3.76 -30.01
C ASP A 184 6.83 4.24 -31.45
N ARG A 185 5.97 3.64 -32.29
CA ARG A 185 5.73 4.07 -33.68
C ARG A 185 5.11 5.46 -33.80
N LEU A 186 4.36 5.89 -32.79
CA LEU A 186 3.70 7.19 -32.75
C LEU A 186 4.62 8.32 -32.26
N LEU A 187 5.82 8.00 -31.77
CA LEU A 187 6.74 9.02 -31.22
C LEU A 187 7.25 9.98 -32.29
N PRO A 188 7.37 11.30 -31.96
CA PRO A 188 7.97 12.31 -32.82
C PRO A 188 9.42 11.95 -33.15
N ARG A 189 9.76 11.90 -34.45
CA ARG A 189 11.08 11.45 -34.92
C ARG A 189 12.25 12.28 -34.41
N ASP A 190 12.04 13.60 -34.23
CA ASP A 190 13.06 14.53 -33.78
C ASP A 190 13.49 14.31 -32.32
N HIS A 191 12.63 13.72 -31.50
CA HIS A 191 12.85 13.50 -30.06
C HIS A 191 12.77 12.04 -29.62
N VAL A 192 12.69 11.11 -30.57
CA VAL A 192 12.47 9.68 -30.27
C VAL A 192 13.53 9.10 -29.34
N GLY A 193 14.80 9.47 -29.51
CA GLY A 193 15.89 9.01 -28.65
C GLY A 193 15.67 9.43 -27.17
N THR A 194 15.46 10.73 -26.97
CA THR A 194 15.22 11.30 -25.65
C THR A 194 13.98 10.70 -24.97
N ILE A 195 12.88 10.53 -25.73
CA ILE A 195 11.63 9.95 -25.18
C ILE A 195 11.85 8.50 -24.76
N ARG A 196 12.56 7.71 -25.59
CA ARG A 196 12.90 6.31 -25.25
C ARG A 196 13.77 6.21 -24.01
N ASP A 197 14.76 7.08 -23.86
CA ASP A 197 15.65 7.10 -22.68
C ASP A 197 14.86 7.41 -21.40
N VAL A 198 14.00 8.42 -21.45
CA VAL A 198 13.10 8.78 -20.33
C VAL A 198 12.12 7.64 -20.02
N ALA A 199 11.49 7.08 -21.06
CA ALA A 199 10.56 5.96 -20.89
C ALA A 199 11.24 4.74 -20.28
N LYS A 200 12.47 4.41 -20.69
CA LYS A 200 13.27 3.34 -20.12
C LYS A 200 13.66 3.60 -18.65
N GLU A 201 14.02 4.85 -18.29
CA GLU A 201 14.30 5.23 -16.90
C GLU A 201 13.03 5.10 -16.04
N ILE A 202 11.85 5.51 -16.57
CA ILE A 202 10.55 5.33 -15.91
C ILE A 202 10.25 3.85 -15.72
N ASP A 203 10.36 3.05 -16.78
CA ASP A 203 10.11 1.60 -16.74
C ASP A 203 10.97 0.91 -15.67
N GLN A 204 12.27 1.14 -15.68
CA GLN A 204 13.20 0.58 -14.68
C GLN A 204 12.84 0.99 -13.25
N THR A 205 12.45 2.25 -13.05
CA THR A 205 12.06 2.77 -11.76
C THR A 205 10.78 2.11 -11.25
N LEU A 206 9.76 2.01 -12.11
CA LEU A 206 8.49 1.36 -11.78
C LEU A 206 8.66 -0.14 -11.55
N ALA A 207 9.45 -0.81 -12.41
CA ALA A 207 9.77 -2.24 -12.27
C ALA A 207 10.38 -2.55 -10.90
N SER A 208 11.41 -1.80 -10.54
CA SER A 208 12.10 -1.99 -9.27
C SER A 208 11.16 -1.70 -8.08
N PHE A 209 10.36 -0.65 -8.16
CA PHE A 209 9.41 -0.30 -7.10
C PHE A 209 8.32 -1.36 -6.95
N ILE A 210 7.57 -1.67 -8.02
CA ILE A 210 6.41 -2.56 -7.93
C ILE A 210 6.83 -3.97 -7.51
N ARG A 211 7.88 -4.52 -8.13
CA ARG A 211 8.41 -5.84 -7.80
C ARG A 211 9.00 -5.89 -6.39
N GLY A 212 9.80 -4.88 -6.05
CA GLY A 212 10.41 -4.75 -4.73
C GLY A 212 9.35 -4.63 -3.64
N GLN A 213 8.46 -3.66 -3.76
CA GLN A 213 7.43 -3.38 -2.76
C GLN A 213 6.41 -4.51 -2.64
N GLY A 214 5.99 -5.11 -3.76
CA GLY A 214 5.12 -6.29 -3.73
C GLY A 214 5.76 -7.47 -2.98
N THR A 215 7.07 -7.69 -3.18
CA THR A 215 7.82 -8.73 -2.46
C THR A 215 7.94 -8.40 -0.97
N VAL A 216 8.18 -7.13 -0.61
CA VAL A 216 8.19 -6.67 0.79
C VAL A 216 6.84 -6.93 1.45
N CYS A 217 5.74 -6.55 0.80
CA CYS A 217 4.38 -6.78 1.30
C CYS A 217 4.10 -8.27 1.57
N LEU A 218 4.51 -9.13 0.64
CA LEU A 218 4.33 -10.58 0.80
C LEU A 218 5.12 -11.12 1.99
N ILE A 219 6.42 -10.78 2.07
CA ILE A 219 7.30 -11.26 3.16
C ILE A 219 6.77 -10.77 4.52
N LEU A 220 6.47 -9.47 4.65
CA LEU A 220 6.00 -8.89 5.90
C LEU A 220 4.59 -9.37 6.24
N GLY A 221 3.70 -9.51 5.25
CA GLY A 221 2.35 -10.03 5.46
C GLY A 221 2.38 -11.44 6.04
N VAL A 222 3.20 -12.33 5.47
CA VAL A 222 3.40 -13.69 5.99
C VAL A 222 4.06 -13.65 7.37
N PHE A 223 5.09 -12.85 7.55
CA PHE A 223 5.80 -12.72 8.82
C PHE A 223 4.87 -12.24 9.95
N TYR A 224 4.11 -11.16 9.73
CA TYR A 224 3.16 -10.66 10.71
C TYR A 224 2.02 -11.64 10.97
N ALA A 225 1.40 -12.18 9.91
CA ALA A 225 0.29 -13.11 10.05
C ALA A 225 0.69 -14.35 10.88
N LEU A 226 1.82 -14.97 10.54
CA LEU A 226 2.31 -16.14 11.27
C LEU A 226 2.80 -15.78 12.68
N GLY A 227 3.55 -14.70 12.82
CA GLY A 227 4.07 -14.27 14.11
C GLY A 227 2.96 -13.96 15.11
N LEU A 228 1.97 -13.16 14.70
CA LEU A 228 0.83 -12.80 15.56
C LEU A 228 -0.07 -14.01 15.87
N MET A 229 -0.26 -14.91 14.91
CA MET A 229 -1.01 -16.15 15.13
C MET A 229 -0.30 -17.07 16.12
N LEU A 230 1.03 -17.22 16.06
CA LEU A 230 1.81 -18.07 16.97
C LEU A 230 1.79 -17.57 18.42
N VAL A 231 1.70 -16.26 18.64
CA VAL A 231 1.53 -15.67 19.99
C VAL A 231 0.13 -15.94 20.54
N GLY A 232 -0.81 -16.39 19.69
CA GLY A 232 -2.20 -16.64 20.07
C GLY A 232 -3.06 -15.37 20.03
N LEU A 233 -2.67 -14.37 19.23
CA LEU A 233 -3.53 -13.23 18.98
C LEU A 233 -4.73 -13.69 18.13
N GLN A 234 -5.95 -13.57 18.67
CA GLN A 234 -7.18 -14.11 18.08
C GLN A 234 -7.40 -13.66 16.63
N PHE A 235 -7.06 -12.40 16.32
CA PHE A 235 -7.18 -11.80 14.98
C PHE A 235 -5.83 -11.61 14.30
N GLY A 236 -4.81 -12.34 14.75
CA GLY A 236 -3.42 -12.15 14.29
C GLY A 236 -3.24 -12.31 12.79
N LEU A 237 -3.96 -13.26 12.18
CA LEU A 237 -3.91 -13.48 10.72
C LEU A 237 -4.47 -12.28 9.95
N VAL A 238 -5.63 -11.74 10.38
CA VAL A 238 -6.23 -10.54 9.76
C VAL A 238 -5.34 -9.33 9.94
N ALA A 239 -4.90 -9.08 11.18
CA ALA A 239 -4.03 -7.95 11.49
C ALA A 239 -2.72 -7.99 10.70
N GLY A 240 -2.09 -9.18 10.62
CA GLY A 240 -0.87 -9.39 9.85
C GLY A 240 -1.07 -9.24 8.35
N ALA A 241 -2.16 -9.77 7.79
CA ALA A 241 -2.49 -9.63 6.37
C ALA A 241 -2.74 -8.15 6.01
N ILE A 242 -3.52 -7.42 6.83
CA ILE A 242 -3.79 -6.00 6.65
C ILE A 242 -2.48 -5.19 6.74
N ALA A 243 -1.66 -5.43 7.78
CA ALA A 243 -0.38 -4.74 7.96
C ALA A 243 0.53 -4.96 6.75
N GLY A 244 0.67 -6.22 6.29
CA GLY A 244 1.49 -6.57 5.13
C GLY A 244 0.99 -5.95 3.82
N LEU A 245 -0.32 -5.96 3.59
CA LEU A 245 -0.91 -5.34 2.41
C LEU A 245 -0.73 -3.81 2.42
N LEU A 246 -1.00 -3.18 3.55
CA LEU A 246 -0.87 -1.73 3.71
C LEU A 246 0.58 -1.24 3.68
N THR A 247 1.57 -2.13 3.89
CA THR A 247 3.00 -1.82 3.71
C THR A 247 3.32 -1.36 2.28
N PHE A 248 2.47 -1.68 1.29
CA PHE A 248 2.61 -1.13 -0.06
C PHE A 248 2.56 0.41 -0.08
N ILE A 249 1.84 1.00 0.85
CA ILE A 249 1.74 2.46 1.04
C ILE A 249 2.70 2.85 2.17
N PRO A 250 3.81 3.55 1.88
CA PRO A 250 4.80 3.93 2.89
C PRO A 250 4.16 4.64 4.09
N TYR A 251 4.64 4.35 5.27
CA TYR A 251 4.16 4.85 6.57
C TYR A 251 2.76 4.37 6.98
N VAL A 252 1.84 4.13 6.06
CA VAL A 252 0.46 3.71 6.36
C VAL A 252 0.47 2.30 6.94
N GLY A 253 1.22 1.37 6.33
CA GLY A 253 1.37 0.00 6.83
C GLY A 253 1.92 -0.05 8.25
N ALA A 254 2.96 0.74 8.53
CA ALA A 254 3.56 0.85 9.86
C ALA A 254 2.56 1.40 10.90
N LEU A 255 1.87 2.49 10.56
CA LEU A 255 0.94 3.14 11.48
C LEU A 255 -0.28 2.25 11.76
N VAL A 256 -0.98 1.83 10.71
CA VAL A 256 -2.22 1.04 10.84
C VAL A 256 -1.93 -0.34 11.38
N GLY A 257 -0.90 -1.02 10.85
CA GLY A 257 -0.49 -2.34 11.31
C GLY A 257 -0.05 -2.35 12.78
N GLY A 258 0.73 -1.34 13.19
CA GLY A 258 1.16 -1.18 14.59
C GLY A 258 0.00 -0.92 15.53
N LEU A 259 -0.85 0.05 15.21
CA LEU A 259 -2.03 0.37 16.01
C LEU A 259 -2.97 -0.84 16.12
N LEU A 260 -3.22 -1.54 15.01
CA LEU A 260 -4.10 -2.69 14.99
C LEU A 260 -3.52 -3.85 15.81
N SER A 261 -2.26 -4.22 15.57
CA SER A 261 -1.65 -5.38 16.24
C SER A 261 -1.45 -5.15 17.74
N ILE A 262 -0.89 -3.98 18.12
CA ILE A 262 -0.64 -3.65 19.53
C ILE A 262 -1.95 -3.36 20.25
N GLY A 263 -2.89 -2.66 19.59
CA GLY A 263 -4.21 -2.39 20.15
C GLY A 263 -4.97 -3.69 20.47
N LEU A 264 -5.02 -4.64 19.51
CA LEU A 264 -5.64 -5.94 19.74
C LEU A 264 -4.95 -6.74 20.84
N ALA A 265 -3.62 -6.69 20.93
CA ALA A 265 -2.87 -7.37 21.99
C ALA A 265 -3.18 -6.78 23.37
N LEU A 266 -3.25 -5.45 23.49
CA LEU A 266 -3.66 -4.79 24.71
C LEU A 266 -5.06 -5.21 25.14
N PHE A 267 -6.02 -5.19 24.21
CA PHE A 267 -7.40 -5.61 24.52
C PHE A 267 -7.49 -7.08 24.92
N GLN A 268 -6.88 -7.98 24.16
CA GLN A 268 -7.00 -9.42 24.39
C GLN A 268 -6.25 -9.89 25.63
N PHE A 269 -5.07 -9.35 25.88
CA PHE A 269 -4.18 -9.82 26.95
C PHE A 269 -4.20 -8.93 28.21
N TRP A 270 -5.09 -7.92 28.29
CA TRP A 270 -5.21 -7.06 29.46
C TRP A 270 -5.59 -7.82 30.72
N ASN A 271 -6.56 -8.74 30.61
CA ASN A 271 -7.00 -9.61 31.70
C ASN A 271 -6.51 -11.07 31.51
N GLY A 272 -5.31 -11.22 30.91
CA GLY A 272 -4.84 -12.52 30.43
C GLY A 272 -4.24 -13.45 31.49
N VAL A 273 -3.88 -12.92 32.66
CA VAL A 273 -3.27 -13.73 33.75
C VAL A 273 -4.15 -13.69 34.98
N GLU A 274 -4.69 -14.84 35.34
CA GLU A 274 -5.43 -15.02 36.60
C GLU A 274 -4.46 -15.44 37.72
N VAL A 275 -4.40 -14.64 38.77
CA VAL A 275 -3.62 -14.92 39.98
C VAL A 275 -4.58 -15.16 41.13
N THR A 276 -4.68 -16.42 41.57
CA THR A 276 -5.52 -16.82 42.69
C THR A 276 -4.66 -16.87 43.96
N SER A 277 -4.96 -16.03 44.96
CA SER A 277 -4.34 -16.02 46.27
C SER A 277 -5.41 -16.22 47.32
N GLY A 278 -5.58 -17.46 47.80
CA GLY A 278 -6.70 -17.87 48.67
C GLY A 278 -8.03 -17.80 47.92
N ASP A 279 -9.03 -17.10 48.48
CA ASP A 279 -10.37 -16.94 47.88
C ASP A 279 -10.47 -15.76 46.90
N ILE A 280 -9.37 -15.03 46.69
CA ILE A 280 -9.34 -13.83 45.83
C ILE A 280 -8.63 -14.18 44.52
N THR A 281 -9.36 -14.08 43.40
CA THR A 281 -8.79 -14.15 42.05
C THR A 281 -8.66 -12.74 41.49
N THR A 282 -7.44 -12.35 41.18
CA THR A 282 -7.14 -11.07 40.51
C THR A 282 -6.63 -11.34 39.11
N THR A 283 -7.07 -10.53 38.16
CA THR A 283 -6.59 -10.61 36.77
C THR A 283 -5.53 -9.52 36.55
N HIS A 284 -4.46 -9.89 35.87
CA HIS A 284 -3.38 -8.97 35.52
C HIS A 284 -3.08 -9.02 34.02
N PRO A 285 -2.58 -7.92 33.43
CA PRO A 285 -2.15 -7.89 32.03
C PRO A 285 -1.02 -8.88 31.77
N ASP A 286 -1.13 -9.64 30.69
CA ASP A 286 -0.04 -10.48 30.19
C ASP A 286 0.96 -9.64 29.39
N TRP A 287 1.79 -8.89 30.11
CA TRP A 287 2.82 -8.03 29.55
C TRP A 287 3.80 -8.77 28.67
N ILE A 288 3.99 -10.08 28.90
CA ILE A 288 4.90 -10.90 28.09
C ILE A 288 4.33 -11.06 26.69
N ARG A 289 3.07 -11.46 26.54
CA ARG A 289 2.44 -11.60 25.23
C ARG A 289 2.29 -10.26 24.51
N ILE A 290 1.89 -9.21 25.22
CA ILE A 290 1.83 -7.84 24.67
C ILE A 290 3.23 -7.41 24.18
N GLY A 291 4.27 -7.64 24.98
CA GLY A 291 5.65 -7.34 24.60
C GLY A 291 6.14 -8.15 23.39
N ILE A 292 5.75 -9.42 23.28
CA ILE A 292 6.09 -10.26 22.13
C ILE A 292 5.41 -9.73 20.86
N VAL A 293 4.12 -9.34 20.91
CA VAL A 293 3.42 -8.73 19.77
C VAL A 293 4.12 -7.43 19.33
N ALA A 294 4.44 -6.56 20.28
CA ALA A 294 5.18 -5.32 19.99
C ALA A 294 6.57 -5.62 19.39
N ALA A 295 7.27 -6.65 19.90
CA ALA A 295 8.57 -7.09 19.38
C ALA A 295 8.44 -7.64 17.95
N ILE A 296 7.45 -8.48 17.65
CA ILE A 296 7.21 -8.99 16.28
C ILE A 296 7.00 -7.81 15.32
N PHE A 297 6.16 -6.86 15.70
CA PHE A 297 5.92 -5.69 14.87
C PHE A 297 7.19 -4.85 14.70
N GLY A 298 7.91 -4.58 15.79
CA GLY A 298 9.18 -3.85 15.78
C GLY A 298 10.27 -4.53 14.95
N ILE A 299 10.39 -5.85 15.04
CA ILE A 299 11.33 -6.64 14.21
C ILE A 299 10.94 -6.53 12.73
N GLY A 300 9.67 -6.66 12.39
CA GLY A 300 9.20 -6.50 11.02
C GLY A 300 9.50 -5.10 10.46
N GLN A 301 9.25 -4.05 11.24
CA GLN A 301 9.60 -2.67 10.85
C GLN A 301 11.12 -2.46 10.71
N PHE A 302 11.90 -3.06 11.60
CA PHE A 302 13.35 -3.03 11.50
C PHE A 302 13.85 -3.73 10.23
N LEU A 303 13.30 -4.92 9.92
CA LEU A 303 13.62 -5.67 8.71
C LEU A 303 13.22 -4.90 7.46
N GLU A 304 12.02 -4.29 7.46
CA GLU A 304 11.53 -3.46 6.37
C GLU A 304 12.49 -2.31 6.07
N GLY A 305 12.76 -1.47 7.06
CA GLY A 305 13.54 -0.24 6.87
C GLY A 305 15.02 -0.45 6.61
N ASN A 306 15.63 -1.50 7.19
CA ASN A 306 17.09 -1.69 7.12
C ASN A 306 17.53 -2.77 6.12
N PHE A 307 16.66 -3.71 5.74
CA PHE A 307 17.04 -4.83 4.89
C PHE A 307 16.17 -4.98 3.66
N LEU A 308 14.84 -5.08 3.84
CA LEU A 308 13.95 -5.43 2.74
C LEU A 308 13.83 -4.28 1.74
N THR A 309 13.47 -3.09 2.21
CA THR A 309 13.32 -1.92 1.32
C THR A 309 14.64 -1.54 0.64
N PRO A 310 15.81 -1.43 1.32
CA PRO A 310 17.08 -1.15 0.64
C PRO A 310 17.49 -2.21 -0.38
N LYS A 311 17.24 -3.49 -0.12
CA LYS A 311 17.64 -4.57 -1.02
C LYS A 311 16.68 -4.80 -2.18
N LEU A 312 15.37 -4.69 -1.94
CA LEU A 312 14.33 -5.07 -2.90
C LEU A 312 13.80 -3.88 -3.70
N VAL A 313 13.63 -2.74 -3.06
CA VAL A 313 13.18 -1.50 -3.69
C VAL A 313 14.36 -0.62 -4.09
N GLY A 314 15.40 -0.57 -3.24
CA GLY A 314 16.62 0.21 -3.47
C GLY A 314 16.38 1.71 -3.51
N SER A 315 17.30 2.44 -4.18
CA SER A 315 17.18 3.88 -4.44
C SER A 315 16.34 4.22 -5.68
N SER A 316 15.58 3.24 -6.19
CA SER A 316 14.91 3.32 -7.50
C SER A 316 13.95 4.51 -7.61
N VAL A 317 13.27 4.88 -6.53
CA VAL A 317 12.32 6.00 -6.54
C VAL A 317 13.03 7.35 -6.54
N GLY A 318 14.20 7.45 -5.86
CA GLY A 318 15.04 8.65 -5.84
C GLY A 318 14.34 9.93 -5.36
N LEU A 319 13.26 9.80 -4.58
CA LEU A 319 12.49 10.92 -4.05
C LEU A 319 12.89 11.23 -2.61
N HIS A 320 12.99 12.52 -2.30
CA HIS A 320 13.14 12.96 -0.91
C HIS A 320 11.87 12.61 -0.11
N PRO A 321 11.98 12.18 1.16
CA PRO A 321 10.82 11.77 1.97
C PRO A 321 9.69 12.80 2.03
N VAL A 322 9.99 14.08 2.02
CA VAL A 322 8.99 15.16 2.01
C VAL A 322 8.11 15.12 0.75
N TRP A 323 8.71 14.86 -0.42
CA TRP A 323 7.95 14.71 -1.67
C TRP A 323 7.08 13.46 -1.68
N LEU A 324 7.54 12.41 -1.01
CA LEU A 324 6.77 11.18 -0.86
C LEU A 324 5.51 11.42 -0.01
N ILE A 325 5.67 12.08 1.16
CA ILE A 325 4.54 12.43 2.04
C ILE A 325 3.59 13.39 1.32
N PHE A 326 4.13 14.38 0.60
CA PHE A 326 3.32 15.29 -0.20
C PHE A 326 2.51 14.54 -1.28
N ALA A 327 3.14 13.64 -2.02
CA ALA A 327 2.45 12.83 -3.02
C ALA A 327 1.35 11.96 -2.40
N LEU A 328 1.63 11.27 -1.29
CA LEU A 328 0.64 10.47 -0.57
C LEU A 328 -0.54 11.32 -0.11
N SER A 329 -0.28 12.52 0.44
CA SER A 329 -1.33 13.44 0.89
C SER A 329 -2.15 13.97 -0.29
N LEU A 330 -1.48 14.40 -1.37
CA LEU A 330 -2.15 14.95 -2.56
C LEU A 330 -3.02 13.89 -3.25
N PHE A 331 -2.43 12.75 -3.61
CA PHE A 331 -3.15 11.69 -4.31
C PHE A 331 -4.19 11.01 -3.41
N GLY A 332 -3.91 10.88 -2.10
CA GLY A 332 -4.86 10.39 -1.13
C GLY A 332 -6.09 11.29 -0.98
N THR A 333 -5.92 12.61 -1.00
CA THR A 333 -7.04 13.57 -0.95
C THR A 333 -7.85 13.56 -2.25
N LEU A 334 -7.19 13.44 -3.41
CA LEU A 334 -7.85 13.50 -4.71
C LEU A 334 -8.58 12.19 -5.07
N PHE A 335 -7.98 11.04 -4.75
CA PHE A 335 -8.43 9.72 -5.25
C PHE A 335 -8.56 8.67 -4.14
N GLY A 336 -8.55 9.10 -2.86
CA GLY A 336 -8.70 8.20 -1.72
C GLY A 336 -7.62 7.11 -1.65
N PHE A 337 -8.02 5.89 -1.29
CA PHE A 337 -7.12 4.75 -1.13
C PHE A 337 -6.36 4.40 -2.43
N VAL A 338 -7.06 4.43 -3.58
CA VAL A 338 -6.43 4.18 -4.89
C VAL A 338 -5.36 5.20 -5.19
N GLY A 339 -5.64 6.47 -4.86
CA GLY A 339 -4.66 7.55 -4.99
C GLY A 339 -3.40 7.30 -4.16
N MET A 340 -3.53 6.88 -2.91
CA MET A 340 -2.38 6.54 -2.06
C MET A 340 -1.58 5.35 -2.64
N LEU A 341 -2.25 4.35 -3.21
CA LEU A 341 -1.61 3.19 -3.81
C LEU A 341 -0.72 3.57 -5.00
N VAL A 342 -1.21 4.48 -5.87
CA VAL A 342 -0.47 4.92 -7.06
C VAL A 342 0.44 6.12 -6.81
N ALA A 343 0.37 6.75 -5.64
CA ALA A 343 1.10 7.98 -5.33
C ALA A 343 2.61 7.85 -5.55
N VAL A 344 3.21 6.77 -5.05
CA VAL A 344 4.66 6.55 -5.17
C VAL A 344 5.08 6.29 -6.61
N PRO A 345 4.45 5.36 -7.36
CA PRO A 345 4.71 5.17 -8.78
C PRO A 345 4.59 6.47 -9.59
N VAL A 346 3.51 7.21 -9.41
CA VAL A 346 3.29 8.46 -10.16
C VAL A 346 4.31 9.54 -9.78
N ALA A 347 4.60 9.71 -8.50
CA ALA A 347 5.61 10.65 -8.04
C ALA A 347 7.01 10.28 -8.56
N ALA A 348 7.33 8.98 -8.64
CA ALA A 348 8.58 8.49 -9.21
C ALA A 348 8.69 8.83 -10.70
N MET A 349 7.64 8.60 -11.48
CA MET A 349 7.59 9.00 -12.90
C MET A 349 7.78 10.51 -13.07
N ILE A 350 7.07 11.31 -12.29
CA ILE A 350 7.24 12.78 -12.29
C ILE A 350 8.68 13.15 -11.94
N GLY A 351 9.27 12.46 -10.96
CA GLY A 351 10.67 12.66 -10.56
C GLY A 351 11.68 12.39 -11.67
N VAL A 352 11.47 11.31 -12.46
CA VAL A 352 12.31 11.01 -13.64
C VAL A 352 12.21 12.13 -14.67
N VAL A 353 10.98 12.52 -15.04
CA VAL A 353 10.75 13.61 -16.02
C VAL A 353 11.35 14.92 -15.53
N ALA A 354 11.17 15.28 -14.26
CA ALA A 354 11.72 16.49 -13.66
C ALA A 354 13.26 16.50 -13.68
N ARG A 355 13.90 15.37 -13.30
CA ARG A 355 15.37 15.24 -13.39
C ARG A 355 15.88 15.41 -14.81
N HIS A 356 15.19 14.81 -15.78
CA HIS A 356 15.53 14.97 -17.19
C HIS A 356 15.39 16.43 -17.66
N ALA A 357 14.26 17.09 -17.32
CA ALA A 357 14.03 18.49 -17.65
C ALA A 357 15.10 19.41 -17.03
N VAL A 358 15.50 19.17 -15.78
CA VAL A 358 16.56 19.94 -15.11
C VAL A 358 17.93 19.70 -15.78
N ARG A 359 18.25 18.47 -16.19
CA ARG A 359 19.49 18.19 -16.94
C ARG A 359 19.49 18.95 -18.27
N SER A 360 18.41 18.82 -19.05
CA SER A 360 18.28 19.56 -20.35
C SER A 360 18.34 21.07 -20.19
N TYR A 361 17.76 21.62 -19.10
CA TYR A 361 17.87 23.03 -18.79
C TYR A 361 19.32 23.46 -18.50
N LYS A 362 20.04 22.66 -17.68
CA LYS A 362 21.46 22.94 -17.35
C LYS A 362 22.40 22.88 -18.57
N ASP A 363 22.06 22.01 -19.53
CA ASP A 363 22.82 21.90 -20.79
C ASP A 363 22.44 22.97 -21.81
N GLY A 364 21.31 23.63 -21.59
CA GLY A 364 20.79 24.65 -22.47
C GLY A 364 21.44 26.02 -22.30
N ARG A 365 21.34 26.86 -23.36
CA ARG A 365 21.84 28.23 -23.39
C ARG A 365 21.24 29.14 -22.31
N LEU A 366 20.02 28.84 -21.85
CA LEU A 366 19.37 29.61 -20.79
C LEU A 366 20.11 29.51 -19.44
N TYR A 367 20.78 28.40 -19.19
CA TYR A 367 21.56 28.22 -17.97
C TYR A 367 23.03 28.63 -18.15
N LYS A 368 23.68 28.23 -19.26
CA LYS A 368 25.09 28.49 -19.53
C LYS A 368 25.38 29.95 -19.95
N GLY A 369 24.37 30.69 -20.40
CA GLY A 369 24.54 32.05 -20.89
C GLY A 369 25.22 32.11 -22.27
N PHE A 370 25.54 33.32 -22.75
CA PHE A 370 26.20 33.56 -24.03
C PHE A 370 27.73 33.63 -23.93
N ALA A 371 28.28 33.68 -22.70
CA ALA A 371 29.72 33.97 -22.48
C ALA A 371 30.67 32.78 -22.71
N GLU A 372 30.15 31.55 -22.84
CA GLU A 372 30.99 30.36 -22.96
C GLU A 372 31.34 29.99 -24.42
N LYS A 373 30.76 30.71 -25.40
CA LYS A 373 30.99 30.43 -26.83
C LYS A 373 32.24 31.10 -27.42
N ASP A 374 32.75 32.13 -26.74
CA ASP A 374 33.94 32.87 -27.20
C ASP A 374 35.27 32.30 -26.67
N ALA A 375 35.23 31.22 -25.90
CA ALA A 375 36.41 30.54 -25.33
C ALA A 375 36.87 29.29 -26.12
N ASP A 376 36.03 28.79 -27.06
CA ASP A 376 36.32 27.61 -27.88
C ASP A 376 36.49 27.94 -29.39
N GLU A 377 36.47 29.20 -29.79
CA GLU A 377 36.93 29.69 -31.11
C GLU A 377 38.30 30.40 -30.97
#